data_1ff28a1fce698b79a6f8fc384d4cbfe6
#
_entry.id   1ff28a1fce698b79a6f8fc384d4cbfe6
#
_cell.length_a   1.000
_cell.length_b   1.000
_cell.length_c   1.000
_cell.angle_alpha   90.00
_cell.angle_beta   90.00
_cell.angle_gamma   90.00
#
_symmetry.space_group_name_H-M   'P 1'
#
loop_
_entity.id
_entity.type
_entity.pdbx_description
1 polymer ?
#
loop_
_entity_poly.entity_id
_entity_poly.type
_entity_poly.pdbx_seq_one_letter_code
_entity_poly.pdbx_strand_id
1 'polypeptide(L)'
;MMNIKPQRGFSMIELLVAVLVMGIGVLGITGLQMVSLQNNRGALVRAEAVQLAYDMLDRIRANPGVNYGGLNLATPPVVAPNCHANACTAAEMVTFDQTVWKCSLGIWNTNANCVAFRDGVILPLAANQPGLPSGDGQIAVNAGTGIVTITVQWQEANQPNPTTIAIDSQG
;
A
#
# COMPACT_ATOMS: atom_id res chain seq x y z
N MET A 1 45.37 -32.58 49.62
CA MET A 1 44.03 -33.21 49.68
C MET A 1 43.05 -32.34 48.92
N MET A 2 42.63 -32.78 47.74
CA MET A 2 41.62 -32.04 46.96
C MET A 2 40.25 -32.38 47.51
N ASN A 3 39.51 -31.33 47.92
CA ASN A 3 38.17 -31.45 48.47
C ASN A 3 37.17 -31.57 47.29
N ILE A 4 36.75 -32.76 46.92
CA ILE A 4 35.79 -33.02 45.86
C ILE A 4 34.42 -32.76 46.42
N LYS A 5 33.82 -31.61 46.00
CA LYS A 5 32.43 -31.30 46.34
C LYS A 5 31.47 -32.27 45.63
N PRO A 6 30.48 -32.82 46.33
CA PRO A 6 29.48 -33.71 45.69
C PRO A 6 28.70 -32.92 44.62
N GLN A 7 28.71 -33.41 43.39
CA GLN A 7 27.86 -32.88 42.30
C GLN A 7 26.43 -33.40 42.53
N ARG A 8 25.49 -32.47 42.67
CA ARG A 8 24.06 -32.76 42.68
C ARG A 8 23.56 -33.00 41.26
N GLY A 9 23.04 -34.15 40.97
CA GLY A 9 22.38 -34.46 39.70
C GLY A 9 20.98 -33.85 39.65
N PHE A 10 20.53 -33.48 38.45
CA PHE A 10 19.16 -33.02 38.23
C PHE A 10 18.15 -34.16 38.33
N SER A 11 17.01 -33.91 38.95
CA SER A 11 15.89 -34.85 39.02
C SER A 11 15.17 -34.92 37.66
N MET A 12 14.70 -36.13 37.28
CA MET A 12 13.88 -36.29 36.05
C MET A 12 12.63 -35.39 36.07
N ILE A 13 12.00 -35.13 37.22
CA ILE A 13 10.86 -34.28 37.36
C ILE A 13 11.20 -32.80 37.10
N GLU A 14 12.39 -32.36 37.48
CA GLU A 14 12.87 -30.99 37.27
C GLU A 14 13.04 -30.69 35.78
N LEU A 15 13.59 -31.67 35.02
CA LEU A 15 13.69 -31.57 33.57
C LEU A 15 12.32 -31.52 32.88
N LEU A 16 11.36 -32.35 33.33
CA LEU A 16 10.00 -32.33 32.76
C LEU A 16 9.30 -31.00 33.00
N VAL A 17 9.39 -30.44 34.20
CA VAL A 17 8.78 -29.13 34.52
C VAL A 17 9.49 -28.01 33.72
N ALA A 18 10.80 -28.05 33.61
CA ALA A 18 11.56 -27.07 32.85
C ALA A 18 11.14 -27.04 31.36
N VAL A 19 11.01 -28.20 30.72
CA VAL A 19 10.58 -28.30 29.30
C VAL A 19 9.13 -27.84 29.14
N LEU A 20 8.25 -28.16 30.10
CA LEU A 20 6.87 -27.74 30.07
C LEU A 20 6.75 -26.19 30.17
N VAL A 21 7.46 -25.57 31.09
CA VAL A 21 7.48 -24.09 31.23
C VAL A 21 8.09 -23.42 30.00
N MET A 22 9.18 -24.02 29.45
CA MET A 22 9.79 -23.53 28.22
C MET A 22 8.83 -23.61 27.02
N GLY A 23 8.07 -24.70 26.89
CA GLY A 23 7.07 -24.91 25.87
C GLY A 23 5.96 -23.84 25.90
N ILE A 24 5.42 -23.55 27.08
CA ILE A 24 4.41 -22.49 27.26
C ILE A 24 5.00 -21.11 26.92
N GLY A 25 6.24 -20.85 27.34
CA GLY A 25 6.94 -19.59 27.04
C GLY A 25 7.11 -19.35 25.54
N VAL A 26 7.55 -20.37 24.79
CA VAL A 26 7.72 -20.28 23.33
C VAL A 26 6.39 -20.05 22.62
N LEU A 27 5.31 -20.74 23.02
CA LEU A 27 3.98 -20.53 22.45
C LEU A 27 3.45 -19.12 22.70
N GLY A 28 3.71 -18.55 23.88
CA GLY A 28 3.36 -17.16 24.17
C GLY A 28 4.07 -16.14 23.29
N ILE A 29 5.37 -16.32 23.09
CA ILE A 29 6.18 -15.43 22.20
C ILE A 29 5.70 -15.52 20.75
N THR A 30 5.39 -16.71 20.24
CA THR A 30 4.91 -16.92 18.87
C THR A 30 3.57 -16.19 18.63
N GLY A 31 2.68 -16.22 19.60
CA GLY A 31 1.41 -15.47 19.54
C GLY A 31 1.62 -13.96 19.44
N LEU A 32 2.51 -13.41 20.25
CA LEU A 32 2.86 -11.98 20.19
C LEU A 32 3.50 -11.56 18.86
N GLN A 33 4.37 -12.41 18.29
CA GLN A 33 4.98 -12.16 17.00
C GLN A 33 3.95 -12.11 15.87
N MET A 34 2.93 -12.97 15.89
CA MET A 34 1.87 -12.98 14.90
C MET A 34 1.04 -11.70 14.91
N VAL A 35 0.67 -11.21 16.09
CA VAL A 35 -0.04 -9.93 16.25
C VAL A 35 0.83 -8.76 15.79
N SER A 36 2.12 -8.76 16.12
CA SER A 36 3.06 -7.72 15.70
C SER A 36 3.21 -7.67 14.16
N LEU A 37 3.30 -8.82 13.49
CA LEU A 37 3.38 -8.90 12.03
C LEU A 37 2.10 -8.37 11.35
N GLN A 38 0.92 -8.68 11.90
CA GLN A 38 -0.35 -8.16 11.36
C GLN A 38 -0.43 -6.64 11.48
N ASN A 39 -0.05 -6.08 12.63
CA ASN A 39 -0.04 -4.63 12.85
C ASN A 39 0.97 -3.92 11.92
N ASN A 40 2.16 -4.50 11.73
CA ASN A 40 3.15 -3.94 10.82
C ASN A 40 2.67 -3.93 9.36
N ARG A 41 1.96 -4.97 8.93
CA ARG A 41 1.37 -5.04 7.60
C ARG A 41 0.35 -3.93 7.37
N GLY A 42 -0.55 -3.67 8.32
CA GLY A 42 -1.50 -2.57 8.24
C GLY A 42 -0.82 -1.20 8.16
N ALA A 43 0.24 -0.99 8.94
CA ALA A 43 1.02 0.25 8.90
C ALA A 43 1.71 0.46 7.54
N LEU A 44 2.27 -0.60 6.94
CA LEU A 44 2.89 -0.52 5.61
C LEU A 44 1.88 -0.17 4.52
N VAL A 45 0.71 -0.81 4.51
CA VAL A 45 -0.36 -0.52 3.54
C VAL A 45 -0.83 0.94 3.65
N ARG A 46 -0.98 1.46 4.88
CA ARG A 46 -1.33 2.87 5.10
C ARG A 46 -0.24 3.82 4.61
N ALA A 47 1.03 3.51 4.86
CA ALA A 47 2.15 4.32 4.38
C ALA A 47 2.18 4.36 2.84
N GLU A 48 1.96 3.22 2.18
CA GLU A 48 1.86 3.12 0.73
C GLU A 48 0.67 3.94 0.19
N ALA A 49 -0.51 3.87 0.82
CA ALA A 49 -1.67 4.66 0.43
C ALA A 49 -1.40 6.17 0.50
N VAL A 50 -0.74 6.63 1.57
CA VAL A 50 -0.32 8.04 1.73
C VAL A 50 0.68 8.42 0.64
N GLN A 51 1.65 7.57 0.34
CA GLN A 51 2.63 7.82 -0.71
C GLN A 51 1.97 7.94 -2.08
N LEU A 52 1.02 7.05 -2.42
CA LEU A 52 0.28 7.10 -3.68
C LEU A 52 -0.59 8.37 -3.79
N ALA A 53 -1.17 8.84 -2.69
CA ALA A 53 -1.92 10.08 -2.68
C ALA A 53 -1.01 11.31 -2.92
N TYR A 54 0.17 11.36 -2.31
CA TYR A 54 1.15 12.42 -2.55
C TYR A 54 1.76 12.36 -3.95
N ASP A 55 2.02 11.17 -4.51
CA ASP A 55 2.47 11.01 -5.90
C ASP A 55 1.49 11.69 -6.87
N MET A 56 0.18 11.45 -6.69
CA MET A 56 -0.83 12.09 -7.53
C MET A 56 -0.89 13.61 -7.31
N LEU A 57 -0.75 14.07 -6.08
CA LEU A 57 -0.71 15.50 -5.78
C LEU A 57 0.48 16.19 -6.44
N ASP A 58 1.63 15.57 -6.45
CA ASP A 58 2.84 16.11 -7.08
C ASP A 58 2.71 16.15 -8.61
N ARG A 59 2.04 15.16 -9.23
CA ARG A 59 1.70 15.19 -10.66
C ARG A 59 0.78 16.35 -11.00
N ILE A 60 -0.24 16.60 -10.18
CA ILE A 60 -1.14 17.75 -10.34
C ILE A 60 -0.37 19.07 -10.28
N ARG A 61 0.54 19.21 -9.31
CA ARG A 61 1.40 20.39 -9.17
C ARG A 61 2.39 20.57 -10.32
N ALA A 62 2.84 19.48 -10.90
CA ALA A 62 3.75 19.51 -12.05
C ALA A 62 3.07 19.92 -13.35
N ASN A 63 1.73 19.87 -13.44
CA ASN A 63 0.94 20.24 -14.61
C ASN A 63 -0.12 21.28 -14.24
N PRO A 64 0.29 22.51 -13.89
CA PRO A 64 -0.62 23.54 -13.42
C PRO A 64 -1.55 24.06 -14.52
N GLY A 65 -2.73 24.56 -14.11
CA GLY A 65 -3.68 25.20 -15.02
C GLY A 65 -4.63 24.25 -15.75
N VAL A 66 -4.57 22.93 -15.48
CA VAL A 66 -5.51 21.95 -15.99
C VAL A 66 -6.29 21.29 -14.87
N ASN A 67 -7.52 20.86 -15.18
CA ASN A 67 -8.39 20.24 -14.20
C ASN A 67 -8.16 18.72 -14.16
N TYR A 68 -7.71 18.21 -13.02
CA TYR A 68 -7.58 16.77 -12.73
C TYR A 68 -8.83 16.15 -12.09
N GLY A 69 -9.86 16.94 -11.81
CA GLY A 69 -11.10 16.47 -11.18
C GLY A 69 -11.93 15.56 -12.07
N GLY A 70 -12.93 14.91 -11.44
CA GLY A 70 -13.87 14.05 -12.16
C GLY A 70 -13.44 12.56 -12.22
N LEU A 71 -12.30 12.19 -11.66
CA LEU A 71 -11.93 10.80 -11.49
C LEU A 71 -12.57 10.23 -10.23
N ASN A 72 -13.53 9.31 -10.38
CA ASN A 72 -14.28 8.73 -9.26
C ASN A 72 -13.76 7.34 -8.88
N LEU A 73 -14.14 6.87 -7.68
CA LEU A 73 -14.01 5.47 -7.30
C LEU A 73 -14.76 4.58 -8.31
N ALA A 74 -14.30 3.35 -8.49
CA ALA A 74 -14.81 2.39 -9.45
C ALA A 74 -14.76 2.82 -10.93
N THR A 75 -14.14 3.99 -11.26
CA THR A 75 -13.88 4.37 -12.64
C THR A 75 -12.65 3.61 -13.15
N PRO A 76 -12.80 2.76 -14.18
CA PRO A 76 -11.66 2.03 -14.72
C PRO A 76 -10.68 2.96 -15.44
N PRO A 77 -9.39 2.62 -15.46
CA PRO A 77 -8.39 3.35 -16.23
C PRO A 77 -8.70 3.28 -17.73
N VAL A 78 -8.49 4.40 -18.42
CA VAL A 78 -8.73 4.52 -19.86
C VAL A 78 -7.43 4.29 -20.65
N VAL A 79 -7.55 4.18 -21.98
CA VAL A 79 -6.36 4.22 -22.85
C VAL A 79 -5.77 5.63 -22.78
N ALA A 80 -4.51 5.73 -22.43
CA ALA A 80 -3.81 7.00 -22.34
C ALA A 80 -2.63 7.06 -23.32
N PRO A 81 -2.24 8.26 -23.79
CA PRO A 81 -1.06 8.43 -24.63
C PRO A 81 0.22 8.07 -23.85
N ASN A 82 1.26 7.67 -24.57
CA ASN A 82 2.56 7.42 -23.96
C ASN A 82 3.34 8.74 -23.82
N CYS A 83 3.14 9.43 -22.72
CA CYS A 83 3.81 10.70 -22.44
C CYS A 83 5.28 10.56 -21.99
N HIS A 84 5.77 9.33 -21.79
CA HIS A 84 7.21 9.10 -21.58
C HIS A 84 8.00 9.12 -22.90
N ALA A 85 7.40 8.64 -23.97
CA ALA A 85 8.06 8.56 -25.27
C ALA A 85 7.75 9.75 -26.18
N ASN A 86 6.65 10.44 -25.94
CA ASN A 86 6.15 11.51 -26.79
C ASN A 86 5.88 12.78 -25.98
N ALA A 87 6.01 13.93 -26.61
CA ALA A 87 5.55 15.18 -26.04
C ALA A 87 4.01 15.15 -25.98
N CYS A 88 3.46 15.34 -24.79
CA CYS A 88 2.01 15.42 -24.55
C CYS A 88 1.59 16.84 -24.28
N THR A 89 0.37 17.16 -24.67
CA THR A 89 -0.33 18.37 -24.20
C THR A 89 -0.65 18.24 -22.72
N ALA A 90 -0.94 19.35 -22.06
CA ALA A 90 -1.33 19.35 -20.64
C ALA A 90 -2.56 18.49 -20.37
N ALA A 91 -3.55 18.46 -21.27
CA ALA A 91 -4.75 17.61 -21.13
C ALA A 91 -4.45 16.11 -21.35
N GLU A 92 -3.58 15.76 -22.28
CA GLU A 92 -3.12 14.38 -22.47
C GLU A 92 -2.34 13.90 -21.26
N MET A 93 -1.54 14.77 -20.61
CA MET A 93 -0.83 14.48 -19.39
C MET A 93 -1.80 14.14 -18.24
N VAL A 94 -2.93 14.85 -18.10
CA VAL A 94 -3.99 14.49 -17.12
C VAL A 94 -4.45 13.05 -17.33
N THR A 95 -4.78 12.67 -18.57
CA THR A 95 -5.27 11.32 -18.90
C THR A 95 -4.20 10.27 -18.59
N PHE A 96 -2.95 10.57 -18.93
CA PHE A 96 -1.80 9.71 -18.64
C PHE A 96 -1.61 9.52 -17.13
N ASP A 97 -1.53 10.59 -16.37
CA ASP A 97 -1.30 10.57 -14.93
C ASP A 97 -2.42 9.82 -14.18
N GLN A 98 -3.67 10.12 -14.51
CA GLN A 98 -4.82 9.44 -13.91
C GLN A 98 -4.83 7.95 -14.22
N THR A 99 -4.50 7.55 -15.45
CA THR A 99 -4.44 6.14 -15.84
C THR A 99 -3.31 5.42 -15.11
N VAL A 100 -2.12 6.01 -15.10
CA VAL A 100 -0.95 5.48 -14.38
C VAL A 100 -1.28 5.29 -12.90
N TRP A 101 -1.83 6.32 -12.28
CA TRP A 101 -2.17 6.28 -10.88
C TRP A 101 -3.22 5.21 -10.55
N LYS A 102 -4.30 5.12 -11.34
CA LYS A 102 -5.31 4.05 -11.19
C LYS A 102 -4.70 2.66 -11.29
N CYS A 103 -3.77 2.47 -12.22
CA CYS A 103 -3.07 1.20 -12.40
C CYS A 103 -2.12 0.86 -11.23
N SER A 104 -1.63 1.86 -10.48
CA SER A 104 -0.76 1.64 -9.33
C SER A 104 -1.53 1.32 -8.04
N LEU A 105 -2.83 1.65 -7.96
CA LEU A 105 -3.61 1.49 -6.74
C LEU A 105 -3.95 0.04 -6.39
N GLY A 106 -4.14 -0.85 -7.37
CA GLY A 106 -4.26 -2.29 -7.14
C GLY A 106 -5.49 -2.96 -7.72
N ILE A 107 -6.72 -2.42 -7.57
CA ILE A 107 -7.95 -3.06 -8.06
C ILE A 107 -7.95 -3.27 -9.57
N TRP A 108 -7.24 -2.44 -10.31
CA TRP A 108 -7.18 -2.45 -11.77
C TRP A 108 -5.99 -3.21 -12.36
N ASN A 109 -5.23 -3.96 -11.55
CA ASN A 109 -4.02 -4.66 -12.00
C ASN A 109 -4.22 -5.60 -13.18
N THR A 110 -5.41 -6.18 -13.33
CA THR A 110 -5.77 -7.07 -14.44
C THR A 110 -6.51 -6.37 -15.58
N ASN A 111 -6.75 -5.05 -15.46
CA ASN A 111 -7.39 -4.27 -16.51
C ASN A 111 -6.49 -4.22 -17.75
N ALA A 112 -7.05 -4.38 -18.93
CA ALA A 112 -6.31 -4.44 -20.20
C ALA A 112 -5.42 -3.19 -20.43
N ASN A 113 -5.91 -2.02 -20.04
CA ASN A 113 -5.15 -0.78 -20.18
C ASN A 113 -3.94 -0.74 -19.24
N CYS A 114 -4.08 -1.22 -17.99
CA CYS A 114 -2.95 -1.33 -17.05
C CYS A 114 -1.93 -2.38 -17.49
N VAL A 115 -2.39 -3.52 -18.02
CA VAL A 115 -1.52 -4.55 -18.59
C VAL A 115 -0.72 -3.99 -19.77
N ALA A 116 -1.39 -3.29 -20.69
CA ALA A 116 -0.72 -2.67 -21.84
C ALA A 116 0.34 -1.64 -21.43
N PHE A 117 0.09 -0.87 -20.35
CA PHE A 117 1.08 0.06 -19.80
C PHE A 117 2.31 -0.65 -19.23
N ARG A 118 2.14 -1.77 -18.54
CA ARG A 118 3.25 -2.57 -17.99
C ARG A 118 4.06 -3.25 -19.08
N ASP A 119 3.38 -3.89 -20.03
CA ASP A 119 4.02 -4.67 -21.10
C ASP A 119 4.67 -3.76 -22.14
N GLY A 120 4.16 -2.55 -22.33
CA GLY A 120 4.71 -1.54 -23.24
C GLY A 120 5.93 -0.80 -22.73
N VAL A 121 6.50 -1.18 -21.55
CA VAL A 121 7.66 -0.49 -20.92
C VAL A 121 7.40 1.01 -20.65
N ILE A 122 6.15 1.42 -20.59
CA ILE A 122 5.75 2.82 -20.37
C ILE A 122 5.91 3.21 -18.91
N LEU A 123 5.87 2.22 -18.01
CA LEU A 123 6.10 2.42 -16.59
C LEU A 123 7.04 1.35 -16.04
N PRO A 124 8.03 1.75 -15.24
CA PRO A 124 8.69 0.84 -14.33
C PRO A 124 7.79 0.55 -13.11
N LEU A 125 6.48 0.41 -13.32
CA LEU A 125 5.66 -0.30 -12.35
C LEU A 125 6.18 -1.72 -12.41
N ALA A 126 6.96 -2.09 -11.38
CA ALA A 126 7.43 -3.45 -11.26
C ALA A 126 6.24 -4.36 -11.54
N ALA A 127 6.39 -5.25 -12.52
CA ALA A 127 5.33 -6.17 -12.96
C ALA A 127 4.72 -6.99 -11.82
N ASN A 128 5.25 -6.84 -10.61
CA ASN A 128 4.96 -7.54 -9.38
C ASN A 128 4.57 -6.62 -8.21
N GLN A 129 4.32 -5.32 -8.42
CA GLN A 129 3.74 -4.51 -7.34
C GLN A 129 2.22 -4.68 -7.38
N PRO A 130 1.64 -5.43 -6.43
CA PRO A 130 0.20 -5.69 -6.41
C PRO A 130 -0.63 -4.43 -6.09
N GLY A 131 0.01 -3.32 -5.68
CA GLY A 131 -0.65 -2.15 -5.12
C GLY A 131 -1.36 -2.47 -3.81
N LEU A 132 -2.23 -1.58 -3.39
CA LEU A 132 -3.04 -1.75 -2.19
C LEU A 132 -4.07 -2.88 -2.38
N PRO A 133 -4.41 -3.65 -1.35
CA PRO A 133 -5.47 -4.67 -1.42
C PRO A 133 -6.80 -4.03 -1.84
N SER A 134 -7.34 -4.40 -3.01
CA SER A 134 -8.52 -3.77 -3.62
C SER A 134 -8.45 -2.25 -3.67
N GLY A 135 -7.25 -1.71 -3.85
CA GLY A 135 -6.99 -0.28 -3.81
C GLY A 135 -7.59 0.47 -4.97
N ASP A 136 -8.26 1.58 -4.68
CA ASP A 136 -8.82 2.49 -5.68
C ASP A 136 -8.67 3.95 -5.23
N GLY A 137 -8.90 4.89 -6.14
CA GLY A 137 -8.73 6.29 -5.82
C GLY A 137 -9.66 7.23 -6.59
N GLN A 138 -9.85 8.39 -6.00
CA GLN A 138 -10.70 9.46 -6.51
C GLN A 138 -9.97 10.79 -6.45
N ILE A 139 -10.24 11.66 -7.42
CA ILE A 139 -9.76 13.04 -7.45
C ILE A 139 -10.96 13.95 -7.62
N ALA A 140 -11.21 14.79 -6.62
CA ALA A 140 -12.22 15.82 -6.65
C ALA A 140 -11.56 17.21 -6.64
N VAL A 141 -12.08 18.12 -7.45
CA VAL A 141 -11.64 19.52 -7.46
C VAL A 141 -12.85 20.39 -7.15
N ASN A 142 -12.74 21.19 -6.10
CA ASN A 142 -13.76 22.16 -5.75
C ASN A 142 -13.58 23.43 -6.62
N ALA A 143 -14.50 23.63 -7.56
CA ALA A 143 -14.42 24.76 -8.50
C ALA A 143 -14.48 26.15 -7.83
N GLY A 144 -15.06 26.24 -6.62
CA GLY A 144 -15.19 27.53 -5.91
C GLY A 144 -13.95 27.91 -5.11
N THR A 145 -13.22 26.92 -4.59
CA THR A 145 -12.04 27.14 -3.73
C THR A 145 -10.72 26.77 -4.38
N GLY A 146 -10.75 26.01 -5.48
CA GLY A 146 -9.56 25.44 -6.10
C GLY A 146 -8.93 24.29 -5.29
N ILE A 147 -9.58 23.85 -4.20
CA ILE A 147 -9.06 22.76 -3.39
C ILE A 147 -9.19 21.44 -4.16
N VAL A 148 -8.08 20.74 -4.25
CA VAL A 148 -8.00 19.37 -4.78
C VAL A 148 -8.01 18.40 -3.61
N THR A 149 -8.96 17.47 -3.63
CA THR A 149 -9.07 16.37 -2.66
C THR A 149 -8.71 15.07 -3.36
N ILE A 150 -7.66 14.40 -2.89
CA ILE A 150 -7.25 13.07 -3.35
C ILE A 150 -7.66 12.08 -2.29
N THR A 151 -8.51 11.13 -2.68
CA THR A 151 -8.97 10.04 -1.81
C THR A 151 -8.38 8.72 -2.29
N VAL A 152 -7.76 7.98 -1.40
CA VAL A 152 -7.31 6.60 -1.64
C VAL A 152 -8.06 5.67 -0.71
N GLN A 153 -8.60 4.60 -1.28
CA GLN A 153 -9.38 3.58 -0.59
C GLN A 153 -8.71 2.21 -0.77
N TRP A 154 -8.73 1.39 0.28
CA TRP A 154 -8.26 0.00 0.22
C TRP A 154 -8.99 -0.88 1.20
N GLN A 155 -8.86 -2.20 1.04
CA GLN A 155 -9.44 -3.19 1.93
C GLN A 155 -8.40 -3.67 2.94
N GLU A 156 -8.58 -3.34 4.23
CA GLU A 156 -7.77 -3.95 5.29
C GLU A 156 -8.26 -5.37 5.60
N ALA A 157 -7.32 -6.25 5.94
CA ALA A 157 -7.66 -7.58 6.40
C ALA A 157 -8.53 -7.52 7.67
N ASN A 158 -9.61 -8.30 7.69
CA ASN A 158 -10.56 -8.38 8.80
C ASN A 158 -11.41 -7.13 9.07
N GLN A 159 -11.43 -6.15 8.16
CA GLN A 159 -12.37 -5.03 8.21
C GLN A 159 -13.53 -5.25 7.24
N PRO A 160 -14.79 -5.07 7.68
CA PRO A 160 -15.95 -5.25 6.81
C PRO A 160 -16.08 -4.14 5.76
N ASN A 161 -15.57 -2.95 6.06
CA ASN A 161 -15.62 -1.79 5.18
C ASN A 161 -14.22 -1.39 4.72
N PRO A 162 -14.10 -0.84 3.50
CA PRO A 162 -12.84 -0.29 3.04
C PRO A 162 -12.34 0.86 3.94
N THR A 163 -11.04 0.92 4.12
CA THR A 163 -10.37 2.05 4.77
C THR A 163 -10.07 3.12 3.73
N THR A 164 -10.22 4.38 4.10
CA THR A 164 -9.96 5.52 3.23
C THR A 164 -9.05 6.54 3.89
N ILE A 165 -8.22 7.19 3.08
CA ILE A 165 -7.55 8.43 3.43
C ILE A 165 -7.93 9.51 2.42
N ALA A 166 -8.00 10.76 2.86
CA ALA A 166 -8.17 11.90 1.98
C ALA A 166 -7.11 12.96 2.31
N ILE A 167 -6.52 13.54 1.27
CA ILE A 167 -5.54 14.62 1.38
C ILE A 167 -6.05 15.80 0.57
N ASP A 168 -6.14 16.94 1.21
CA ASP A 168 -6.53 18.21 0.58
C ASP A 168 -5.31 19.06 0.31
N SER A 169 -5.29 19.71 -0.85
CA SER A 169 -4.27 20.68 -1.21
C SER A 169 -4.88 21.81 -2.03
N GLN A 170 -4.32 23.01 -1.92
CA GLN A 170 -4.57 24.06 -2.89
C GLN A 170 -3.80 23.73 -4.17
N GLY A 171 -4.52 23.72 -5.29
CA GLY A 171 -3.97 23.52 -6.63
C GLY A 171 -3.26 24.76 -7.16
#